data_70e795812bea1689c06e94e0501b9da7
#
_entry.id   70e795812bea1689c06e94e0501b9da7
#
_cell.length_a   1.000
_cell.length_b   1.000
_cell.length_c   1.000
_cell.angle_alpha   90.00
_cell.angle_beta   90.00
_cell.angle_gamma   90.00
#
_symmetry.space_group_name_H-M   'P 1'
#
loop_
_entity.id
_entity.type
_entity.pdbx_description
1 polymer ?
#
loop_
_entity_poly.entity_id
_entity_poly.type
_entity_poly.pdbx_seq_one_letter_code
_entity_poly.pdbx_strand_id
1 'polypeptide(L)'
;MKPAAKLLIACCLGMALPAAAQTINQWKDPKTGSTIFSDQPPPPGTAAVERRGTEPGSGGQQSYATRLAAEKFPVVLYTSADCLEQCGKGRELLNGRGIPFAEKIVTGDGPEIAELRNLTGGEAVVPVILVGRQQFKGFEPAAWGNLLDLAGYPKTAPYGSKPSGAFAR
;
A
#
# COMPACT_ATOMS: atom_id res chain seq x y z
N MET A 1 33.51 -55.44 -35.33
CA MET A 1 34.33 -54.24 -35.48
C MET A 1 33.36 -53.02 -35.51
N LYS A 2 33.24 -52.23 -34.42
CA LYS A 2 32.42 -51.06 -34.38
C LYS A 2 33.30 -49.83 -34.16
N PRO A 3 33.20 -48.75 -34.95
CA PRO A 3 33.90 -47.52 -34.65
C PRO A 3 33.09 -46.64 -33.69
N ALA A 4 33.77 -46.08 -32.68
CA ALA A 4 33.27 -45.20 -31.70
C ALA A 4 33.08 -43.80 -32.28
N ALA A 5 31.85 -43.26 -32.15
CA ALA A 5 31.56 -41.87 -32.44
C ALA A 5 31.94 -41.00 -31.24
N LYS A 6 32.90 -40.10 -31.42
CA LYS A 6 33.30 -39.06 -30.43
C LYS A 6 32.32 -37.88 -30.52
N LEU A 7 31.52 -37.72 -29.49
CA LEU A 7 30.61 -36.56 -29.32
C LEU A 7 31.42 -35.38 -28.74
N LEU A 8 31.64 -34.32 -29.55
CA LEU A 8 32.23 -33.08 -29.13
C LEU A 8 31.13 -32.19 -28.55
N ILE A 9 31.10 -32.08 -27.22
CA ILE A 9 30.25 -31.12 -26.53
C ILE A 9 30.96 -29.78 -26.56
N ALA A 10 30.47 -28.85 -27.39
CA ALA A 10 30.88 -27.45 -27.39
C ALA A 10 30.26 -26.74 -26.22
N CYS A 11 31.08 -26.38 -25.23
CA CYS A 11 30.69 -25.62 -24.05
C CYS A 11 30.57 -24.13 -24.44
N CYS A 12 29.34 -23.62 -24.71
CA CYS A 12 29.08 -22.21 -24.89
C CYS A 12 29.13 -21.53 -23.52
N LEU A 13 30.26 -20.96 -23.12
CA LEU A 13 30.36 -20.01 -22.03
C LEU A 13 29.60 -18.73 -22.42
N GLY A 14 28.35 -18.58 -21.96
CA GLY A 14 27.61 -17.34 -22.05
C GLY A 14 28.21 -16.29 -21.09
N MET A 15 28.87 -15.27 -21.62
CA MET A 15 29.27 -14.08 -20.85
C MET A 15 28.01 -13.32 -20.47
N ALA A 16 27.58 -13.44 -19.21
CA ALA A 16 26.56 -12.57 -18.63
C ALA A 16 27.19 -11.18 -18.43
N LEU A 17 26.84 -10.22 -19.28
CA LEU A 17 27.18 -8.81 -19.09
C LEU A 17 26.40 -8.29 -17.87
N PRO A 18 27.05 -7.65 -16.88
CA PRO A 18 26.33 -6.99 -15.80
C PRO A 18 25.51 -5.83 -16.39
N ALA A 19 24.19 -5.86 -16.22
CA ALA A 19 23.34 -4.72 -16.48
C ALA A 19 23.71 -3.60 -15.51
N ALA A 20 24.42 -2.58 -15.97
CA ALA A 20 24.71 -1.40 -15.19
C ALA A 20 23.37 -0.66 -14.91
N ALA A 21 22.94 -0.63 -13.67
CA ALA A 21 21.81 0.18 -13.25
C ALA A 21 22.16 1.66 -13.50
N GLN A 22 21.40 2.32 -14.37
CA GLN A 22 21.59 3.75 -14.66
C GLN A 22 21.11 4.55 -13.44
N THR A 23 22.03 5.24 -12.78
CA THR A 23 21.75 6.12 -11.66
C THR A 23 21.45 7.51 -12.19
N ILE A 24 20.19 7.98 -12.08
CA ILE A 24 19.81 9.35 -12.43
C ILE A 24 20.09 10.23 -11.21
N ASN A 25 20.95 11.21 -11.39
CA ASN A 25 21.27 12.23 -10.38
C ASN A 25 20.30 13.43 -10.52
N GLN A 26 19.91 14.01 -9.40
CA GLN A 26 19.02 15.17 -9.35
C GLN A 26 19.66 16.25 -8.48
N TRP A 27 19.77 17.49 -9.00
CA TRP A 27 20.24 18.63 -8.24
C TRP A 27 19.54 19.91 -8.65
N LYS A 28 19.66 20.96 -7.83
CA LYS A 28 19.17 22.30 -8.17
C LYS A 28 20.29 23.12 -8.79
N ASP A 29 20.02 23.77 -9.92
CA ASP A 29 20.90 24.75 -10.53
C ASP A 29 21.02 25.97 -9.59
N PRO A 30 22.21 26.30 -9.10
CA PRO A 30 22.41 27.42 -8.16
C PRO A 30 22.07 28.79 -8.77
N LYS A 31 22.04 28.91 -10.11
CA LYS A 31 21.76 30.17 -10.80
C LYS A 31 20.29 30.37 -11.10
N THR A 32 19.57 29.31 -11.47
CA THR A 32 18.18 29.39 -11.92
C THR A 32 17.20 28.84 -10.89
N GLY A 33 17.67 28.05 -9.90
CA GLY A 33 16.81 27.34 -8.95
C GLY A 33 16.05 26.14 -9.55
N SER A 34 16.24 25.87 -10.84
CA SER A 34 15.59 24.79 -11.56
C SER A 34 16.14 23.43 -11.18
N THR A 35 15.29 22.41 -11.15
CA THR A 35 15.72 21.03 -10.90
C THR A 35 16.24 20.39 -12.19
N ILE A 36 17.50 19.93 -12.16
CA ILE A 36 18.16 19.24 -13.28
C ILE A 36 18.22 17.75 -12.98
N PHE A 37 17.90 16.93 -13.98
CA PHE A 37 18.04 15.48 -13.96
C PHE A 37 19.12 15.08 -14.96
N SER A 38 20.12 14.32 -14.55
CA SER A 38 21.21 13.87 -15.40
C SER A 38 21.76 12.52 -14.95
N ASP A 39 22.31 11.78 -15.88
CA ASP A 39 23.13 10.59 -15.66
C ASP A 39 24.55 10.91 -15.16
N GLN A 40 24.96 12.18 -15.31
CA GLN A 40 26.25 12.67 -14.80
C GLN A 40 26.15 13.13 -13.35
N PRO A 41 27.22 12.98 -12.56
CA PRO A 41 27.25 13.49 -11.19
C PRO A 41 27.13 15.03 -11.16
N PRO A 42 26.53 15.61 -10.10
CA PRO A 42 26.40 17.06 -9.96
C PRO A 42 27.77 17.75 -9.91
N PRO A 43 27.87 18.99 -10.46
CA PRO A 43 29.09 19.78 -10.39
C PRO A 43 29.54 20.03 -8.94
N PRO A 44 30.84 20.15 -8.67
CA PRO A 44 31.35 20.46 -7.33
C PRO A 44 30.76 21.76 -6.79
N GLY A 45 30.22 21.71 -5.55
CA GLY A 45 29.58 22.87 -4.92
C GLY A 45 28.07 23.01 -5.13
N THR A 46 27.42 22.12 -5.89
CA THR A 46 25.97 22.05 -5.93
C THR A 46 25.46 21.18 -4.79
N ALA A 47 24.50 21.70 -4.00
CA ALA A 47 23.82 20.90 -3.02
C ALA A 47 23.03 19.79 -3.74
N ALA A 48 23.40 18.54 -3.49
CA ALA A 48 22.58 17.42 -3.91
C ALA A 48 21.19 17.61 -3.28
N VAL A 49 20.14 17.56 -4.08
CA VAL A 49 18.79 17.50 -3.51
C VAL A 49 18.71 16.15 -2.83
N GLU A 50 18.77 16.17 -1.49
CA GLU A 50 18.42 14.98 -0.72
C GLU A 50 17.08 14.48 -1.24
N ARG A 51 17.09 13.29 -1.82
CA ARG A 51 15.85 12.61 -2.16
C ARG A 51 15.08 12.42 -0.88
N ARG A 52 14.18 13.36 -0.59
CA ARG A 52 13.20 13.13 0.45
C ARG A 52 12.34 11.95 0.00
N GLY A 53 12.79 10.75 0.42
CA GLY A 53 11.96 9.58 0.51
C GLY A 53 11.45 9.01 -0.79
N THR A 54 12.34 8.42 -1.58
CA THR A 54 12.04 7.13 -2.16
C THR A 54 13.12 6.17 -1.69
N GLU A 55 13.16 5.91 -0.39
CA GLU A 55 13.84 4.71 0.06
C GLU A 55 13.10 3.51 -0.54
N PRO A 56 13.78 2.65 -1.30
CA PRO A 56 13.21 1.37 -1.66
C PRO A 56 13.15 0.55 -0.36
N GLY A 57 12.02 0.61 0.33
CA GLY A 57 11.86 -0.24 1.50
C GLY A 57 10.96 0.23 2.63
N SER A 58 10.51 1.47 2.70
CA SER A 58 9.62 1.90 3.77
C SER A 58 8.26 2.33 3.25
N GLY A 59 7.29 1.44 3.42
CA GLY A 59 5.87 1.69 3.17
C GLY A 59 5.49 1.54 1.69
N GLY A 60 4.71 0.52 1.33
CA GLY A 60 4.14 0.37 0.01
C GLY A 60 3.59 1.70 -0.47
N GLN A 61 4.04 2.14 -1.65
CA GLN A 61 3.70 3.43 -2.20
C GLN A 61 2.19 3.46 -2.50
N GLN A 62 1.44 4.14 -1.63
CA GLN A 62 0.03 4.40 -1.90
C GLN A 62 -0.08 5.23 -3.16
N SER A 63 -1.03 4.87 -4.04
CA SER A 63 -1.30 5.68 -5.21
C SER A 63 -1.71 7.10 -4.81
N TYR A 64 -1.52 8.07 -5.70
CA TYR A 64 -1.99 9.43 -5.46
C TYR A 64 -3.50 9.46 -5.17
N ALA A 65 -4.29 8.66 -5.89
CA ALA A 65 -5.73 8.54 -5.67
C ALA A 65 -6.04 8.01 -4.26
N THR A 66 -5.35 6.97 -3.81
CA THR A 66 -5.53 6.42 -2.45
C THR A 66 -5.22 7.45 -1.36
N ARG A 67 -4.13 8.22 -1.52
CA ARG A 67 -3.77 9.27 -0.55
C ARG A 67 -4.83 10.35 -0.48
N LEU A 68 -5.27 10.85 -1.63
CA LEU A 68 -6.29 11.88 -1.70
C LEU A 68 -7.64 11.41 -1.12
N ALA A 69 -8.03 10.16 -1.39
CA ALA A 69 -9.21 9.56 -0.81
C ALA A 69 -9.08 9.42 0.72
N ALA A 70 -7.94 8.95 1.22
CA ALA A 70 -7.69 8.77 2.66
C ALA A 70 -7.67 10.09 3.44
N GLU A 71 -7.18 11.18 2.83
CA GLU A 71 -7.22 12.52 3.43
C GLU A 71 -8.65 13.05 3.56
N LYS A 72 -9.50 12.81 2.56
CA LYS A 72 -10.89 13.32 2.53
C LYS A 72 -11.87 12.41 3.24
N PHE A 73 -11.69 11.11 3.12
CA PHE A 73 -12.59 10.06 3.58
C PHE A 73 -11.79 8.95 4.28
N PRO A 74 -11.22 9.20 5.46
CA PRO A 74 -10.46 8.17 6.19
C PRO A 74 -11.33 6.96 6.47
N VAL A 75 -10.73 5.78 6.43
CA VAL A 75 -11.40 4.51 6.68
C VAL A 75 -11.07 4.01 8.09
N VAL A 76 -12.11 3.71 8.85
CA VAL A 76 -12.01 3.08 10.17
C VAL A 76 -12.83 1.78 10.16
N LEU A 77 -12.22 0.71 10.61
CA LEU A 77 -12.85 -0.61 10.76
C LEU A 77 -13.01 -0.93 12.25
N TYR A 78 -14.24 -1.11 12.70
CA TYR A 78 -14.52 -1.59 14.05
C TYR A 78 -14.67 -3.11 14.03
N THR A 79 -13.91 -3.79 14.87
CA THR A 79 -13.87 -5.25 14.99
C THR A 79 -13.92 -5.68 16.45
N SER A 80 -14.08 -6.96 16.72
CA SER A 80 -13.88 -7.55 18.04
C SER A 80 -13.04 -8.81 17.95
N ALA A 81 -12.55 -9.29 19.10
CA ALA A 81 -11.78 -10.52 19.17
C ALA A 81 -12.58 -11.74 18.69
N ASP A 82 -13.89 -11.73 18.91
CA ASP A 82 -14.79 -12.84 18.57
C ASP A 82 -15.28 -12.79 17.12
N CYS A 83 -15.09 -11.68 16.43
CA CYS A 83 -15.52 -11.47 15.04
C CYS A 83 -14.47 -12.03 14.05
N LEU A 84 -14.25 -13.33 14.01
CA LEU A 84 -13.17 -13.93 13.23
C LEU A 84 -13.43 -13.87 11.72
N GLU A 85 -14.56 -14.42 11.27
CA GLU A 85 -14.83 -14.61 9.85
C GLU A 85 -15.20 -13.30 9.14
N GLN A 86 -16.22 -12.60 9.59
CA GLN A 86 -16.71 -11.40 8.90
C GLN A 86 -15.70 -10.25 8.99
N CYS A 87 -15.07 -10.07 10.14
CA CYS A 87 -14.01 -9.08 10.31
C CYS A 87 -12.78 -9.43 9.47
N GLY A 88 -12.43 -10.73 9.37
CA GLY A 88 -11.37 -11.22 8.50
C GLY A 88 -11.62 -10.87 7.04
N LYS A 89 -12.80 -11.19 6.52
CA LYS A 89 -13.22 -10.84 5.14
C LYS A 89 -13.21 -9.32 4.89
N GLY A 90 -13.59 -8.53 5.90
CA GLY A 90 -13.50 -7.06 5.81
C GLY A 90 -12.06 -6.57 5.66
N ARG A 91 -11.12 -7.09 6.45
CA ARG A 91 -9.68 -6.78 6.33
C ARG A 91 -9.12 -7.22 4.98
N GLU A 92 -9.49 -8.41 4.50
CA GLU A 92 -9.06 -8.93 3.20
C GLU A 92 -9.52 -8.03 2.05
N LEU A 93 -10.78 -7.57 2.07
CA LEU A 93 -11.30 -6.66 1.06
C LEU A 93 -10.53 -5.33 1.05
N LEU A 94 -10.33 -4.72 2.22
CA LEU A 94 -9.61 -3.44 2.33
C LEU A 94 -8.14 -3.57 1.91
N ASN A 95 -7.46 -4.62 2.37
CA ASN A 95 -6.07 -4.89 2.00
C ASN A 95 -5.92 -5.30 0.54
N GLY A 96 -6.84 -6.09 -0.01
CA GLY A 96 -6.88 -6.48 -1.41
C GLY A 96 -7.05 -5.29 -2.36
N ARG A 97 -7.66 -4.20 -1.88
CA ARG A 97 -7.76 -2.92 -2.60
C ARG A 97 -6.63 -1.94 -2.27
N GLY A 98 -5.71 -2.29 -1.36
CA GLY A 98 -4.62 -1.41 -0.92
C GLY A 98 -5.10 -0.15 -0.21
N ILE A 99 -6.23 -0.24 0.51
CA ILE A 99 -6.82 0.87 1.23
C ILE A 99 -6.20 0.97 2.61
N PRO A 100 -5.62 2.11 3.01
CA PRO A 100 -5.17 2.32 4.36
C PRO A 100 -6.38 2.50 5.29
N PHE A 101 -6.41 1.79 6.40
CA PHE A 101 -7.45 1.92 7.39
C PHE A 101 -6.91 1.81 8.81
N ALA A 102 -7.56 2.51 9.74
CA ALA A 102 -7.36 2.32 11.16
C ALA A 102 -8.32 1.22 11.64
N GLU A 103 -7.82 0.30 12.43
CA GLU A 103 -8.65 -0.75 13.03
C GLU A 103 -8.81 -0.49 14.53
N LYS A 104 -10.07 -0.45 14.98
CA LYS A 104 -10.45 -0.30 16.38
C LYS A 104 -11.06 -1.60 16.87
N ILE A 105 -10.36 -2.25 17.81
CA ILE A 105 -10.84 -3.50 18.40
C ILE A 105 -11.72 -3.12 19.59
N VAL A 106 -13.01 -3.41 19.45
CA VAL A 106 -14.02 -3.13 20.47
C VAL A 106 -13.96 -4.22 21.54
N THR A 107 -13.72 -3.81 22.78
CA THR A 107 -13.83 -4.65 23.95
C THR A 107 -15.03 -4.21 24.80
N GLY A 108 -15.59 -5.11 25.63
CA GLY A 108 -16.84 -4.86 26.35
C GLY A 108 -16.87 -3.58 27.19
N ASP A 109 -15.71 -3.14 27.71
CA ASP A 109 -15.58 -2.02 28.64
C ASP A 109 -14.67 -0.90 28.12
N GLY A 110 -14.23 -0.97 26.85
CA GLY A 110 -13.35 0.03 26.23
C GLY A 110 -14.08 1.28 25.74
N PRO A 111 -13.36 2.39 25.52
CA PRO A 111 -13.94 3.62 24.98
C PRO A 111 -14.49 3.43 23.55
N GLU A 112 -13.96 2.49 22.80
CA GLU A 112 -14.37 2.16 21.43
C GLU A 112 -15.80 1.66 21.35
N ILE A 113 -16.33 1.01 22.41
CA ILE A 113 -17.72 0.55 22.43
C ILE A 113 -18.71 1.72 22.53
N ALA A 114 -18.38 2.75 23.30
CA ALA A 114 -19.20 3.93 23.40
C ALA A 114 -19.24 4.69 22.06
N GLU A 115 -18.09 4.82 21.41
CA GLU A 115 -17.97 5.41 20.07
C GLU A 115 -18.79 4.61 19.05
N LEU A 116 -18.64 3.28 19.05
CA LEU A 116 -19.40 2.40 18.17
C LEU A 116 -20.91 2.53 18.37
N ARG A 117 -21.40 2.54 19.61
CA ARG A 117 -22.82 2.73 19.91
C ARG A 117 -23.34 4.09 19.42
N ASN A 118 -22.57 5.15 19.59
CA ASN A 118 -22.93 6.47 19.08
C ASN A 118 -23.04 6.46 17.54
N LEU A 119 -22.11 5.80 16.85
CA LEU A 119 -22.15 5.65 15.40
C LEU A 119 -23.33 4.81 14.93
N THR A 120 -23.64 3.73 15.62
CA THR A 120 -24.64 2.74 15.17
C THR A 120 -26.06 2.98 15.68
N GLY A 121 -26.28 4.03 16.49
CA GLY A 121 -27.57 4.33 17.07
C GLY A 121 -27.91 3.46 18.29
N GLY A 122 -26.89 3.06 19.07
CA GLY A 122 -27.04 2.31 20.32
C GLY A 122 -26.64 0.84 20.26
N GLU A 123 -26.49 0.28 19.07
CA GLU A 123 -26.12 -1.13 18.88
C GLU A 123 -24.60 -1.32 18.88
N ALA A 124 -24.11 -2.37 19.55
CA ALA A 124 -22.70 -2.75 19.54
C ALA A 124 -22.47 -3.93 18.57
N VAL A 125 -22.72 -3.72 17.29
CA VAL A 125 -22.51 -4.74 16.24
C VAL A 125 -21.16 -4.54 15.56
N VAL A 126 -20.50 -5.62 15.19
CA VAL A 126 -19.26 -5.63 14.40
C VAL A 126 -19.36 -6.69 13.29
N PRO A 127 -18.66 -6.53 12.16
CA PRO A 127 -17.84 -5.38 11.80
C PRO A 127 -18.67 -4.15 11.43
N VAL A 128 -18.12 -2.97 11.68
CA VAL A 128 -18.62 -1.71 11.11
C VAL A 128 -17.49 -1.04 10.38
N ILE A 129 -17.74 -0.64 9.13
CA ILE A 129 -16.85 0.22 8.37
C ILE A 129 -17.36 1.65 8.42
N LEU A 130 -16.47 2.59 8.68
CA LEU A 130 -16.70 4.02 8.58
C LEU A 130 -15.79 4.57 7.47
N VAL A 131 -16.35 5.26 6.48
CA VAL A 131 -15.61 5.90 5.39
C VAL A 131 -15.96 7.39 5.39
N GLY A 132 -15.05 8.20 5.89
CA GLY A 132 -15.32 9.61 6.20
C GLY A 132 -16.41 9.74 7.26
N ARG A 133 -17.64 10.06 6.85
CA ARG A 133 -18.83 10.17 7.74
C ARG A 133 -19.92 9.14 7.43
N GLN A 134 -19.70 8.30 6.45
CA GLN A 134 -20.66 7.26 6.09
C GLN A 134 -20.25 5.92 6.73
N GLN A 135 -21.21 5.23 7.29
CA GLN A 135 -21.00 3.96 7.97
C GLN A 135 -21.84 2.84 7.35
N PHE A 136 -21.36 1.62 7.50
CA PHE A 136 -22.11 0.42 7.14
C PHE A 136 -21.92 -0.64 8.22
N LYS A 137 -23.04 -1.21 8.71
CA LYS A 137 -23.06 -2.25 9.73
C LYS A 137 -23.02 -3.63 9.09
N GLY A 138 -22.20 -4.52 9.63
CA GLY A 138 -21.98 -5.86 9.08
C GLY A 138 -21.04 -5.83 7.88
N PHE A 139 -20.71 -7.02 7.37
CA PHE A 139 -19.88 -7.17 6.19
C PHE A 139 -20.74 -7.59 5.00
N GLU A 140 -20.78 -6.71 3.99
CA GLU A 140 -21.40 -7.01 2.70
C GLU A 140 -20.49 -6.44 1.61
N PRO A 141 -19.84 -7.32 0.80
CA PRO A 141 -18.77 -6.90 -0.13
C PRO A 141 -19.20 -5.84 -1.15
N ALA A 142 -20.42 -5.95 -1.67
CA ALA A 142 -20.92 -5.02 -2.67
C ALA A 142 -21.20 -3.64 -2.06
N ALA A 143 -21.81 -3.57 -0.88
CA ALA A 143 -22.06 -2.32 -0.18
C ALA A 143 -20.77 -1.63 0.24
N TRP A 144 -19.82 -2.38 0.78
CA TRP A 144 -18.49 -1.86 1.10
C TRP A 144 -17.76 -1.37 -0.15
N GLY A 145 -17.81 -2.16 -1.23
CA GLY A 145 -17.24 -1.78 -2.52
C GLY A 145 -17.77 -0.45 -3.02
N ASN A 146 -19.10 -0.28 -3.02
CA ASN A 146 -19.78 0.94 -3.46
C ASN A 146 -19.39 2.14 -2.57
N LEU A 147 -19.35 1.96 -1.25
CA LEU A 147 -18.97 3.01 -0.31
C LEU A 147 -17.56 3.53 -0.55
N LEU A 148 -16.61 2.61 -0.78
CA LEU A 148 -15.23 2.93 -1.09
C LEU A 148 -15.07 3.57 -2.47
N ASP A 149 -15.82 3.10 -3.48
CA ASP A 149 -15.80 3.66 -4.83
C ASP A 149 -16.32 5.12 -4.83
N LEU A 150 -17.39 5.40 -4.09
CA LEU A 150 -17.92 6.76 -3.89
C LEU A 150 -16.92 7.68 -3.20
N ALA A 151 -16.11 7.16 -2.29
CA ALA A 151 -15.05 7.90 -1.63
C ALA A 151 -13.80 8.11 -2.53
N GLY A 152 -13.77 7.51 -3.72
CA GLY A 152 -12.67 7.65 -4.69
C GLY A 152 -11.50 6.69 -4.46
N TYR A 153 -11.68 5.64 -3.67
CA TYR A 153 -10.65 4.62 -3.51
C TYR A 153 -10.55 3.71 -4.75
N PRO A 154 -9.34 3.25 -5.11
CA PRO A 154 -9.16 2.35 -6.23
C PRO A 154 -9.79 0.97 -5.97
N LYS A 155 -10.19 0.28 -7.05
CA LYS A 155 -10.78 -1.07 -6.96
C LYS A 155 -9.74 -2.17 -6.73
N THR A 156 -8.49 -1.88 -7.05
CA THR A 156 -7.37 -2.82 -6.94
C THR A 156 -6.18 -2.16 -6.26
N ALA A 157 -5.45 -2.95 -5.48
CA ALA A 157 -4.24 -2.48 -4.83
C ALA A 157 -3.16 -2.09 -5.85
N PRO A 158 -2.48 -0.95 -5.70
CA PRO A 158 -1.27 -0.66 -6.42
C PRO A 158 -0.19 -1.69 -6.13
N TYR A 159 0.70 -1.93 -7.10
CA TYR A 159 1.84 -2.81 -6.88
C TYR A 159 2.67 -2.35 -5.68
N GLY A 160 3.01 -3.28 -4.78
CA GLY A 160 3.78 -2.99 -3.57
C GLY A 160 2.98 -2.38 -2.41
N SER A 161 1.65 -2.35 -2.50
CA SER A 161 0.81 -1.98 -1.35
C SER A 161 1.05 -2.89 -0.16
N LYS A 162 1.17 -2.30 1.03
CA LYS A 162 1.32 -3.06 2.28
C LYS A 162 -0.02 -3.18 2.99
N PRO A 163 -0.27 -4.29 3.69
CA PRO A 163 -1.45 -4.43 4.53
C PRO A 163 -1.55 -3.33 5.59
N SER A 164 -2.77 -3.00 5.98
CA SER A 164 -3.12 -2.07 7.06
C SER A 164 -3.95 -2.78 8.13
N GLY A 165 -4.24 -2.08 9.23
CA GLY A 165 -5.02 -2.60 10.34
C GLY A 165 -4.17 -3.17 11.46
N ALA A 166 -4.81 -3.57 12.56
CA ALA A 166 -4.15 -4.01 13.79
C ALA A 166 -3.33 -5.31 13.63
N PHE A 167 -3.64 -6.13 12.61
CA PHE A 167 -2.97 -7.40 12.35
C PHE A 167 -2.09 -7.38 11.09
N ALA A 168 -1.78 -6.20 10.54
CA ALA A 168 -0.84 -6.07 9.43
C ALA A 168 0.57 -6.48 9.88
N ARG A 169 1.22 -7.39 9.10
CA ARG A 169 2.59 -7.88 9.31
C ARG A 169 3.43 -7.64 8.07
#